data_902525a87103c485e323103f7a310a99
#
_entry.id   902525a87103c485e323103f7a310a99
#
_cell.length_a   1.000
_cell.length_b   1.000
_cell.length_c   1.000
_cell.angle_alpha   90.00
_cell.angle_beta   90.00
_cell.angle_gamma   90.00
#
_symmetry.space_group_name_H-M   'P 1'
#
loop_
_entity.id
_entity.type
_entity.pdbx_description
1 polymer ?
#
loop_
_entity_poly.entity_id
_entity_poly.type
_entity_poly.pdbx_seq_one_letter_code
_entity_poly.pdbx_strand_id
1 'polypeptide(L)'
;MVIYRHKEKYSISEMCRFFEVSRSGYYDYVKRMDIPAWDLLLAEKIRECQEHSHSTYGYRRVHIWLERQGIHKNPKTVLRVMQKYNLLSVVRRKKYRNYGEYLHRYPNLLNRDFHAERPNQKWVTDISYIKTGQGVLYLSVIRDLYDNSIVAYKTGTEQNINLVLSTIRAAKRKEKVTAELQLHSDQGFQYTSQAYFKLTQSYHITPSMSRRGNPYDNALAENFFSILKTECIYRTKIRTDEEARLLIGAYIRFYNNERIQLKTKLTPLEKRCQFVA
;
A
#
# COMPACT_ATOMS: atom_id res chain seq x y z
N MET A 1 -15.54 -4.42 -44.53
CA MET A 1 -14.14 -4.49 -45.07
C MET A 1 -13.93 -5.65 -46.03
N VAL A 2 -14.37 -6.89 -45.75
CA VAL A 2 -14.15 -8.08 -46.61
C VAL A 2 -14.81 -7.86 -47.99
N ILE A 3 -16.09 -7.45 -48.05
CA ILE A 3 -16.81 -7.23 -49.30
C ILE A 3 -16.10 -6.18 -50.18
N TYR A 4 -15.63 -5.08 -49.62
CA TYR A 4 -14.92 -4.04 -50.34
C TYR A 4 -13.59 -4.53 -50.94
N ARG A 5 -12.84 -5.38 -50.24
CA ARG A 5 -11.56 -5.94 -50.71
C ARG A 5 -11.72 -6.93 -51.85
N HIS A 6 -12.88 -7.57 -51.92
CA HIS A 6 -13.13 -8.62 -52.92
C HIS A 6 -14.18 -8.24 -53.97
N LYS A 7 -14.55 -6.93 -54.04
CA LYS A 7 -15.58 -6.41 -54.97
C LYS A 7 -15.33 -6.65 -56.45
N GLU A 8 -14.04 -6.82 -56.82
CA GLU A 8 -13.65 -7.11 -58.21
C GLU A 8 -13.71 -8.58 -58.54
N LYS A 9 -13.70 -9.46 -57.54
CA LYS A 9 -13.66 -10.92 -57.72
C LYS A 9 -15.03 -11.57 -57.56
N TYR A 10 -15.91 -10.99 -56.77
CA TYR A 10 -17.22 -11.54 -56.44
C TYR A 10 -18.31 -10.47 -56.50
N SER A 11 -19.54 -10.92 -56.82
CA SER A 11 -20.71 -10.03 -56.85
C SER A 11 -21.00 -9.45 -55.46
N ILE A 12 -21.09 -8.13 -55.39
CA ILE A 12 -21.43 -7.40 -54.12
C ILE A 12 -22.76 -7.93 -53.58
N SER A 13 -23.75 -8.25 -54.46
CA SER A 13 -25.05 -8.73 -54.06
C SER A 13 -24.97 -10.09 -53.37
N GLU A 14 -24.16 -11.02 -53.88
CA GLU A 14 -23.97 -12.35 -53.32
C GLU A 14 -23.19 -12.30 -52.01
N MET A 15 -22.13 -11.46 -51.95
CA MET A 15 -21.37 -11.27 -50.71
C MET A 15 -22.24 -10.64 -49.61
N CYS A 16 -23.07 -9.64 -49.94
CA CYS A 16 -23.99 -9.05 -48.97
C CYS A 16 -25.00 -10.09 -48.45
N ARG A 17 -25.52 -10.96 -49.32
CA ARG A 17 -26.39 -12.07 -48.89
C ARG A 17 -25.66 -13.07 -48.01
N PHE A 18 -24.46 -13.44 -48.36
CA PHE A 18 -23.64 -14.41 -47.63
C PHE A 18 -23.29 -13.90 -46.22
N PHE A 19 -22.95 -12.60 -46.09
CA PHE A 19 -22.62 -11.99 -44.79
C PHE A 19 -23.82 -11.39 -44.07
N GLU A 20 -25.03 -11.60 -44.56
CA GLU A 20 -26.29 -11.13 -43.98
C GLU A 20 -26.31 -9.59 -43.74
N VAL A 21 -25.68 -8.81 -44.62
CA VAL A 21 -25.65 -7.34 -44.58
C VAL A 21 -26.49 -6.76 -45.70
N SER A 22 -27.18 -5.63 -45.43
CA SER A 22 -27.95 -4.97 -46.49
C SER A 22 -27.03 -4.30 -47.52
N ARG A 23 -27.43 -4.32 -48.79
CA ARG A 23 -26.69 -3.64 -49.87
C ARG A 23 -26.59 -2.13 -49.62
N SER A 24 -27.66 -1.50 -49.13
CA SER A 24 -27.66 -0.11 -48.77
C SER A 24 -26.64 0.18 -47.67
N GLY A 25 -26.61 -0.63 -46.61
CA GLY A 25 -25.64 -0.52 -45.52
C GLY A 25 -24.17 -0.66 -46.01
N TYR A 26 -23.92 -1.53 -46.97
CA TYR A 26 -22.60 -1.64 -47.63
C TYR A 26 -22.22 -0.34 -48.38
N TYR A 27 -23.10 0.18 -49.23
CA TYR A 27 -22.80 1.41 -49.95
C TYR A 27 -22.70 2.64 -49.07
N ASP A 28 -23.49 2.73 -48.04
CA ASP A 28 -23.39 3.78 -47.00
C ASP A 28 -22.08 3.69 -46.21
N TYR A 29 -21.59 2.46 -45.99
CA TYR A 29 -20.29 2.26 -45.39
C TYR A 29 -19.17 2.71 -46.32
N VAL A 30 -19.21 2.34 -47.60
CA VAL A 30 -18.21 2.75 -48.61
C VAL A 30 -18.17 4.28 -48.74
N LYS A 31 -19.33 4.95 -48.84
CA LYS A 31 -19.40 6.43 -48.91
C LYS A 31 -18.75 7.11 -47.70
N ARG A 32 -18.79 6.47 -46.51
CA ARG A 32 -18.21 7.01 -45.28
C ARG A 32 -16.74 6.68 -45.09
N MET A 33 -16.15 5.79 -45.93
CA MET A 33 -14.74 5.40 -45.78
C MET A 33 -13.77 6.55 -45.99
N ASP A 34 -14.09 7.44 -46.94
CA ASP A 34 -13.24 8.57 -47.31
C ASP A 34 -13.55 9.85 -46.51
N ILE A 35 -14.59 9.84 -45.69
CA ILE A 35 -14.95 10.95 -44.82
C ILE A 35 -14.13 10.92 -43.55
N PRO A 36 -13.28 11.92 -43.26
CA PRO A 36 -12.55 11.99 -42.01
C PRO A 36 -13.50 11.89 -40.79
N ALA A 37 -13.13 11.10 -39.80
CA ALA A 37 -13.95 10.98 -38.58
C ALA A 37 -14.09 12.36 -37.93
N TRP A 38 -15.31 12.76 -37.61
CA TRP A 38 -15.66 14.08 -37.03
C TRP A 38 -14.87 14.42 -35.74
N ASP A 39 -14.31 13.40 -35.06
CA ASP A 39 -13.52 13.52 -33.84
C ASP A 39 -12.00 13.49 -34.11
N LEU A 40 -11.55 13.45 -35.36
CA LEU A 40 -10.13 13.36 -35.72
C LEU A 40 -9.34 14.61 -35.26
N LEU A 41 -9.87 15.79 -35.51
CA LEU A 41 -9.26 17.05 -35.07
C LEU A 41 -9.10 17.13 -33.58
N LEU A 42 -10.11 16.62 -32.82
CA LEU A 42 -10.02 16.55 -31.38
C LEU A 42 -8.96 15.52 -30.95
N ALA A 43 -8.84 14.38 -31.62
CA ALA A 43 -7.82 13.38 -31.35
C ALA A 43 -6.40 13.92 -31.60
N GLU A 44 -6.19 14.74 -32.61
CA GLU A 44 -4.90 15.41 -32.88
C GLU A 44 -4.53 16.37 -31.76
N LYS A 45 -5.48 17.19 -31.31
CA LYS A 45 -5.25 18.07 -30.15
C LYS A 45 -4.97 17.32 -28.85
N ILE A 46 -5.64 16.20 -28.63
CA ILE A 46 -5.34 15.33 -27.48
C ILE A 46 -3.96 14.69 -27.60
N ARG A 47 -3.53 14.31 -28.82
CA ARG A 47 -2.19 13.76 -29.06
C ARG A 47 -1.12 14.81 -28.75
N GLU A 48 -1.28 16.05 -29.22
CA GLU A 48 -0.39 17.17 -28.87
C GLU A 48 -0.27 17.35 -27.34
N CYS A 49 -1.39 17.30 -26.62
CA CYS A 49 -1.40 17.35 -25.16
C CYS A 49 -0.62 16.19 -24.53
N GLN A 50 -0.79 14.97 -25.04
CA GLN A 50 -0.12 13.77 -24.52
C GLN A 50 1.38 13.78 -24.81
N GLU A 51 1.81 14.27 -25.96
CA GLU A 51 3.22 14.47 -26.29
C GLU A 51 3.86 15.46 -25.33
N HIS A 52 3.22 16.61 -25.11
CA HIS A 52 3.71 17.63 -24.17
C HIS A 52 3.75 17.11 -22.72
N SER A 53 2.82 16.27 -22.33
CA SER A 53 2.75 15.70 -20.97
C SER A 53 3.44 14.35 -20.82
N HIS A 54 4.22 13.89 -21.80
CA HIS A 54 4.85 12.56 -21.83
C HIS A 54 3.84 11.43 -21.57
N SER A 55 2.65 11.53 -22.12
CA SER A 55 1.53 10.58 -21.95
C SER A 55 1.12 10.34 -20.51
N THR A 56 1.39 11.27 -19.59
CA THR A 56 1.04 11.11 -18.17
C THR A 56 -0.35 11.65 -17.83
N TYR A 57 -0.96 12.47 -18.69
CA TYR A 57 -2.24 13.09 -18.43
C TYR A 57 -3.41 12.12 -18.65
N GLY A 58 -4.23 11.91 -17.59
CA GLY A 58 -5.54 11.28 -17.73
C GLY A 58 -6.57 12.27 -18.30
N TYR A 59 -7.72 11.74 -18.73
CA TYR A 59 -8.76 12.53 -19.43
C TYR A 59 -9.18 13.83 -18.71
N ARG A 60 -9.15 13.88 -17.37
CA ARG A 60 -9.50 15.09 -16.60
C ARG A 60 -8.49 16.21 -16.79
N ARG A 61 -7.18 15.90 -16.84
CA ARG A 61 -6.14 16.88 -17.11
C ARG A 61 -6.11 17.30 -18.58
N VAL A 62 -6.33 16.35 -19.48
CA VAL A 62 -6.49 16.63 -20.92
C VAL A 62 -7.69 17.56 -21.16
N HIS A 63 -8.81 17.33 -20.51
CA HIS A 63 -9.99 18.21 -20.57
C HIS A 63 -9.64 19.65 -20.15
N ILE A 64 -8.99 19.83 -19.00
CA ILE A 64 -8.56 21.16 -18.52
C ILE A 64 -7.58 21.81 -19.50
N TRP A 65 -6.66 21.03 -20.07
CA TRP A 65 -5.71 21.53 -21.05
C TRP A 65 -6.42 22.00 -22.33
N LEU A 66 -7.42 21.25 -22.83
CA LEU A 66 -8.25 21.65 -23.97
C LEU A 66 -9.05 22.92 -23.67
N GLU A 67 -9.65 23.04 -22.49
CA GLU A 67 -10.36 24.26 -22.08
C GLU A 67 -9.45 25.50 -22.09
N ARG A 68 -8.20 25.37 -21.66
CA ARG A 68 -7.20 26.44 -21.73
C ARG A 68 -6.84 26.83 -23.16
N GLN A 69 -7.06 25.93 -24.13
CA GLN A 69 -6.91 26.20 -25.57
C GLN A 69 -8.22 26.70 -26.21
N GLY A 70 -9.26 26.98 -25.42
CA GLY A 70 -10.56 27.41 -25.93
C GLY A 70 -11.41 26.28 -26.53
N ILE A 71 -11.03 25.02 -26.33
CA ILE A 71 -11.73 23.85 -26.88
C ILE A 71 -12.63 23.26 -25.78
N HIS A 72 -13.90 23.65 -25.77
CA HIS A 72 -14.89 23.20 -24.79
C HIS A 72 -15.54 21.87 -25.21
N LYS A 73 -15.20 20.79 -24.57
CA LYS A 73 -15.77 19.45 -24.80
C LYS A 73 -16.12 18.76 -23.49
N ASN A 74 -17.18 17.97 -23.50
CA ASN A 74 -17.53 17.18 -22.31
C ASN A 74 -16.40 16.20 -21.94
N PRO A 75 -16.04 16.06 -20.64
CA PRO A 75 -15.00 15.12 -20.20
C PRO A 75 -15.21 13.67 -20.64
N LYS A 76 -16.48 13.21 -20.73
CA LYS A 76 -16.81 11.87 -21.25
C LYS A 76 -16.48 11.73 -22.73
N THR A 77 -16.66 12.80 -23.53
CA THR A 77 -16.27 12.84 -24.95
C THR A 77 -14.76 12.76 -25.10
N VAL A 78 -14.02 13.51 -24.28
CA VAL A 78 -12.54 13.45 -24.25
C VAL A 78 -12.07 12.03 -23.94
N LEU A 79 -12.64 11.39 -22.90
CA LEU A 79 -12.28 10.01 -22.54
C LEU A 79 -12.56 9.03 -23.69
N ARG A 80 -13.71 9.14 -24.34
CA ARG A 80 -14.10 8.27 -25.47
C ARG A 80 -13.13 8.43 -26.65
N VAL A 81 -12.73 9.66 -26.99
CA VAL A 81 -11.74 9.92 -28.04
C VAL A 81 -10.38 9.37 -27.66
N MET A 82 -9.94 9.57 -26.42
CA MET A 82 -8.68 8.99 -25.91
C MET A 82 -8.67 7.46 -26.01
N GLN A 83 -9.79 6.80 -25.71
CA GLN A 83 -9.94 5.35 -25.86
C GLN A 83 -9.91 4.92 -27.33
N LYS A 84 -10.68 5.59 -28.19
CA LYS A 84 -10.80 5.27 -29.62
C LYS A 84 -9.46 5.37 -30.35
N TYR A 85 -8.63 6.36 -30.02
CA TYR A 85 -7.35 6.63 -30.67
C TYR A 85 -6.13 6.17 -29.85
N ASN A 86 -6.34 5.36 -28.82
CA ASN A 86 -5.30 4.81 -27.94
C ASN A 86 -4.37 5.89 -27.32
N LEU A 87 -4.96 6.99 -26.87
CA LEU A 87 -4.29 8.14 -26.26
C LEU A 87 -4.43 8.16 -24.72
N LEU A 88 -4.66 7.02 -24.08
CA LEU A 88 -4.79 6.94 -22.63
C LEU A 88 -3.44 7.16 -21.94
N SER A 89 -3.51 7.63 -20.71
CA SER A 89 -2.32 7.79 -19.86
C SER A 89 -1.58 6.46 -19.64
N VAL A 90 -0.26 6.51 -19.73
CA VAL A 90 0.63 5.38 -19.39
C VAL A 90 0.80 5.18 -17.88
N VAL A 91 0.41 6.17 -17.07
CA VAL A 91 0.46 6.09 -15.61
C VAL A 91 -0.59 5.11 -15.12
N ARG A 92 -0.15 3.92 -14.75
CA ARG A 92 -1.03 2.92 -14.16
C ARG A 92 -1.32 3.29 -12.71
N ARG A 93 -2.59 3.37 -12.33
CA ARG A 93 -2.96 3.31 -10.91
C ARG A 93 -2.50 1.97 -10.36
N LYS A 94 -1.80 1.97 -9.20
CA LYS A 94 -1.60 0.74 -8.45
C LYS A 94 -2.97 0.08 -8.29
N LYS A 95 -3.16 -1.11 -8.89
CA LYS A 95 -4.35 -1.90 -8.58
C LYS A 95 -4.29 -2.19 -7.10
N TYR A 96 -5.30 -1.76 -6.36
CA TYR A 96 -5.50 -2.19 -4.98
C TYR A 96 -5.62 -3.71 -5.04
N ARG A 97 -4.59 -4.42 -4.60
CA ARG A 97 -4.68 -5.87 -4.45
C ARG A 97 -5.52 -6.10 -3.20
N ASN A 98 -6.73 -6.56 -3.40
CA ASN A 98 -7.50 -7.15 -2.32
C ASN A 98 -6.76 -8.44 -1.93
N TYR A 99 -6.05 -8.43 -0.81
CA TYR A 99 -5.34 -9.60 -0.27
C TYR A 99 -6.31 -10.58 0.40
N GLY A 100 -7.42 -10.91 -0.25
CA GLY A 100 -8.45 -11.81 0.26
C GLY A 100 -9.38 -11.15 1.29
N GLU A 101 -10.37 -11.90 1.73
CA GLU A 101 -11.20 -11.52 2.85
C GLU A 101 -10.36 -11.55 4.13
N TYR A 102 -10.48 -10.50 4.94
CA TYR A 102 -9.91 -10.49 6.29
C TYR A 102 -10.62 -11.57 7.10
N LEU A 103 -9.93 -12.67 7.42
CA LEU A 103 -10.52 -13.81 8.14
C LEU A 103 -10.91 -13.43 9.56
N HIS A 104 -10.08 -12.59 10.21
CA HIS A 104 -10.32 -12.16 11.59
C HIS A 104 -10.17 -10.64 11.70
N ARG A 105 -11.17 -10.01 12.32
CA ARG A 105 -11.12 -8.60 12.71
C ARG A 105 -11.39 -8.50 14.19
N TYR A 106 -10.64 -7.65 14.86
CA TYR A 106 -10.78 -7.43 16.28
C TYR A 106 -11.23 -5.99 16.56
N PRO A 107 -12.01 -5.76 17.62
CA PRO A 107 -12.39 -4.41 18.03
C PRO A 107 -11.17 -3.61 18.47
N ASN A 108 -11.27 -2.28 18.39
CA ASN A 108 -10.26 -1.39 18.98
C ASN A 108 -10.46 -1.31 20.48
N LEU A 109 -9.82 -2.21 21.22
CA LEU A 109 -9.87 -2.23 22.68
C LEU A 109 -8.96 -1.17 23.31
N LEU A 110 -7.89 -0.76 22.58
CA LEU A 110 -6.96 0.26 23.07
C LEU A 110 -7.62 1.64 23.14
N ASN A 111 -8.52 1.96 22.17
CA ASN A 111 -9.31 3.19 22.10
C ASN A 111 -8.53 4.47 22.44
N ARG A 112 -7.25 4.56 21.99
CA ARG A 112 -6.29 5.64 22.27
C ARG A 112 -5.88 5.78 23.74
N ASP A 113 -6.28 4.85 24.59
CA ASP A 113 -5.72 4.77 25.95
C ASP A 113 -4.39 4.00 25.92
N PHE A 114 -3.32 4.76 25.66
CA PHE A 114 -1.95 4.26 25.60
C PHE A 114 -1.30 4.13 26.99
N HIS A 115 -2.06 4.35 28.06
CA HIS A 115 -1.56 4.16 29.40
C HIS A 115 -1.60 2.69 29.80
N ALA A 116 -0.51 2.20 30.37
CA ALA A 116 -0.43 0.90 31.01
C ALA A 116 0.10 1.09 32.43
N GLU A 117 -0.44 0.35 33.39
CA GLU A 117 -0.09 0.46 34.81
C GLU A 117 1.12 -0.41 35.15
N ARG A 118 1.37 -1.45 34.36
CA ARG A 118 2.43 -2.44 34.58
C ARG A 118 3.05 -2.91 33.27
N PRO A 119 4.30 -3.42 33.30
CA PRO A 119 4.91 -4.08 32.16
C PRO A 119 4.07 -5.25 31.66
N ASN A 120 4.10 -5.48 30.35
CA ASN A 120 3.42 -6.59 29.69
C ASN A 120 1.88 -6.57 29.81
N GLN A 121 1.27 -5.43 30.08
CA GLN A 121 -0.18 -5.25 30.09
C GLN A 121 -0.71 -4.92 28.68
N LYS A 122 -0.08 -3.97 28.00
CA LYS A 122 -0.45 -3.52 26.66
C LYS A 122 0.79 -3.45 25.77
N TRP A 123 0.78 -4.20 24.68
CA TRP A 123 1.80 -4.12 23.63
C TRP A 123 1.21 -3.54 22.35
N VAL A 124 2.03 -2.82 21.61
CA VAL A 124 1.73 -2.40 20.24
C VAL A 124 2.72 -3.04 19.28
N THR A 125 2.26 -3.41 18.09
CA THR A 125 3.08 -4.03 17.07
C THR A 125 2.80 -3.41 15.71
N ASP A 126 3.84 -3.31 14.91
CA ASP A 126 3.75 -2.82 13.53
C ASP A 126 4.96 -3.28 12.72
N ILE A 127 4.89 -3.10 11.41
CA ILE A 127 5.97 -3.42 10.46
C ILE A 127 6.38 -2.15 9.72
N SER A 128 7.65 -1.84 9.76
CA SER A 128 8.24 -0.80 8.90
C SER A 128 9.23 -1.39 7.91
N TYR A 129 9.62 -0.60 6.91
CA TYR A 129 10.62 -0.99 5.94
C TYR A 129 11.82 -0.04 5.97
N ILE A 130 12.98 -0.60 5.66
CA ILE A 130 14.27 0.08 5.60
C ILE A 130 14.85 -0.20 4.22
N LYS A 131 15.23 0.85 3.51
CA LYS A 131 15.90 0.73 2.22
C LYS A 131 17.37 0.44 2.43
N THR A 132 17.88 -0.59 1.74
CA THR A 132 19.29 -0.95 1.68
C THR A 132 19.79 -0.90 0.24
N GLY A 133 21.08 -1.02 0.03
CA GLY A 133 21.64 -1.17 -1.32
C GLY A 133 21.20 -2.45 -2.03
N GLN A 134 20.74 -3.46 -1.27
CA GLN A 134 20.27 -4.75 -1.79
C GLN A 134 18.73 -4.80 -2.00
N GLY A 135 18.00 -3.79 -1.53
CA GLY A 135 16.54 -3.74 -1.68
C GLY A 135 15.82 -3.20 -0.46
N VAL A 136 14.83 -3.93 0.03
CA VAL A 136 14.00 -3.55 1.17
C VAL A 136 14.06 -4.60 2.27
N LEU A 137 14.50 -4.19 3.44
CA LEU A 137 14.46 -4.99 4.67
C LEU A 137 13.24 -4.56 5.49
N TYR A 138 12.41 -5.52 5.87
CA TYR A 138 11.25 -5.31 6.73
C TYR A 138 11.62 -5.53 8.19
N LEU A 139 11.13 -4.67 9.06
CA LEU A 139 11.33 -4.72 10.50
C LEU A 139 9.98 -4.80 11.21
N SER A 140 9.71 -5.91 11.87
CA SER A 140 8.57 -6.09 12.77
C SER A 140 9.02 -5.86 14.20
N VAL A 141 8.25 -5.07 14.96
CA VAL A 141 8.57 -4.65 16.33
C VAL A 141 7.38 -4.87 17.25
N ILE A 142 7.65 -5.26 18.49
CA ILE A 142 6.70 -5.21 19.60
C ILE A 142 7.24 -4.25 20.65
N ARG A 143 6.43 -3.25 21.02
CA ARG A 143 6.72 -2.22 22.00
C ARG A 143 5.75 -2.33 23.18
N ASP A 144 6.26 -2.27 24.39
CA ASP A 144 5.46 -2.19 25.61
C ASP A 144 5.00 -0.76 25.86
N LEU A 145 3.74 -0.56 26.19
CA LEU A 145 3.18 0.77 26.46
C LEU A 145 3.46 1.28 27.87
N TYR A 146 3.85 0.42 28.81
CA TYR A 146 4.19 0.84 30.17
C TYR A 146 5.48 1.68 30.20
N ASP A 147 6.55 1.16 29.64
CA ASP A 147 7.88 1.75 29.70
C ASP A 147 8.39 2.22 28.32
N ASN A 148 7.68 1.91 27.27
CA ASN A 148 8.03 2.14 25.87
C ASN A 148 9.23 1.32 25.36
N SER A 149 9.67 0.28 26.08
CA SER A 149 10.74 -0.59 25.63
C SER A 149 10.35 -1.40 24.40
N ILE A 150 11.35 -1.71 23.58
CA ILE A 150 11.20 -2.70 22.50
C ILE A 150 11.40 -4.08 23.09
N VAL A 151 10.29 -4.77 23.27
CA VAL A 151 10.23 -6.12 23.86
C VAL A 151 10.91 -7.11 22.92
N ALA A 152 10.53 -7.10 21.65
CA ALA A 152 11.11 -7.95 20.62
C ALA A 152 11.05 -7.28 19.24
N TYR A 153 11.94 -7.72 18.37
CA TYR A 153 11.93 -7.35 16.96
C TYR A 153 12.44 -8.51 16.09
N LYS A 154 12.06 -8.51 14.83
CA LYS A 154 12.58 -9.39 13.79
C LYS A 154 12.69 -8.63 12.48
N THR A 155 13.67 -9.01 11.68
CA THR A 155 13.88 -8.49 10.33
C THR A 155 13.71 -9.60 9.30
N GLY A 156 13.24 -9.24 8.12
CA GLY A 156 13.06 -10.16 6.99
C GLY A 156 13.12 -9.44 5.66
N THR A 157 13.42 -10.17 4.60
CA THR A 157 13.41 -9.65 3.21
C THR A 157 12.00 -9.61 2.62
N GLU A 158 11.03 -10.22 3.31
CA GLU A 158 9.63 -10.25 2.90
C GLU A 158 8.71 -9.78 4.03
N GLN A 159 7.68 -9.04 3.66
CA GLN A 159 6.60 -8.64 4.56
C GLN A 159 5.53 -9.75 4.62
N ASN A 160 5.86 -10.84 5.27
CA ASN A 160 4.98 -12.01 5.36
C ASN A 160 4.46 -12.25 6.80
N ILE A 161 3.52 -13.20 6.91
CA ILE A 161 2.90 -13.57 8.20
C ILE A 161 3.95 -14.12 9.18
N ASN A 162 4.93 -14.89 8.69
CA ASN A 162 5.96 -15.50 9.53
C ASN A 162 6.84 -14.47 10.24
N LEU A 163 7.08 -13.30 9.65
CA LEU A 163 7.81 -12.21 10.29
C LEU A 163 7.11 -11.77 11.57
N VAL A 164 5.79 -11.54 11.53
CA VAL A 164 4.98 -11.16 12.70
C VAL A 164 4.94 -12.27 13.74
N LEU A 165 4.63 -13.50 13.31
CA LEU A 165 4.52 -14.63 14.23
C LEU A 165 5.84 -14.91 14.97
N SER A 166 6.98 -14.80 14.27
CA SER A 166 8.31 -14.97 14.87
C SER A 166 8.64 -13.87 15.87
N THR A 167 8.18 -12.64 15.62
CA THR A 167 8.34 -11.51 16.55
C THR A 167 7.53 -11.75 17.83
N ILE A 168 6.28 -12.21 17.72
CA ILE A 168 5.42 -12.53 18.87
C ILE A 168 6.03 -13.68 19.69
N ARG A 169 6.50 -14.75 19.03
CA ARG A 169 7.17 -15.88 19.71
C ARG A 169 8.44 -15.42 20.44
N ALA A 170 9.21 -14.52 19.85
CA ALA A 170 10.40 -13.96 20.49
C ALA A 170 10.06 -13.12 21.72
N ALA A 171 9.03 -12.29 21.64
CA ALA A 171 8.53 -11.50 22.76
C ALA A 171 8.05 -12.40 23.90
N LYS A 172 7.24 -13.40 23.61
CA LYS A 172 6.69 -14.32 24.61
C LYS A 172 7.75 -15.18 25.31
N ARG A 173 8.86 -15.51 24.59
CA ARG A 173 10.00 -16.22 25.20
C ARG A 173 10.83 -15.34 26.12
N LYS A 174 10.98 -14.07 25.77
CA LYS A 174 11.77 -13.11 26.54
C LYS A 174 11.04 -12.67 27.80
N GLU A 175 9.75 -12.42 27.68
CA GLU A 175 8.92 -11.87 28.75
C GLU A 175 8.08 -12.95 29.41
N LYS A 176 8.17 -13.04 30.74
CA LYS A 176 7.27 -13.88 31.53
C LYS A 176 5.93 -13.17 31.69
N VAL A 177 5.04 -13.34 30.73
CA VAL A 177 3.69 -12.76 30.78
C VAL A 177 2.81 -13.67 31.62
N THR A 178 2.45 -13.25 32.83
CA THR A 178 1.66 -14.02 33.82
C THR A 178 0.22 -13.55 33.92
N ALA A 179 -0.14 -12.44 33.30
CA ALA A 179 -1.46 -11.85 33.35
C ALA A 179 -1.97 -11.54 31.93
N GLU A 180 -3.20 -11.04 31.85
CA GLU A 180 -3.79 -10.62 30.57
C GLU A 180 -2.90 -9.63 29.84
N LEU A 181 -2.58 -9.96 28.61
CA LEU A 181 -1.82 -9.15 27.70
C LEU A 181 -2.68 -8.74 26.50
N GLN A 182 -2.81 -7.46 26.26
CA GLN A 182 -3.41 -6.92 25.06
C GLN A 182 -2.32 -6.63 24.01
N LEU A 183 -2.51 -7.11 22.77
CA LEU A 183 -1.63 -6.81 21.65
C LEU A 183 -2.40 -6.03 20.59
N HIS A 184 -2.04 -4.78 20.40
CA HIS A 184 -2.66 -3.88 19.42
C HIS A 184 -1.85 -3.79 18.14
N SER A 185 -2.53 -3.83 16.99
CA SER A 185 -1.94 -3.74 15.64
C SER A 185 -2.81 -2.89 14.71
N ASP A 186 -2.30 -2.62 13.52
CA ASP A 186 -3.13 -2.19 12.40
C ASP A 186 -3.97 -3.36 11.84
N GLN A 187 -4.76 -3.08 10.78
CA GLN A 187 -5.55 -4.10 10.07
C GLN A 187 -4.76 -4.74 8.90
N GLY A 188 -3.43 -4.85 9.01
CA GLY A 188 -2.61 -5.52 8.02
C GLY A 188 -2.99 -7.00 7.85
N PHE A 189 -2.80 -7.55 6.64
CA PHE A 189 -3.17 -8.94 6.34
C PHE A 189 -2.45 -9.96 7.25
N GLN A 190 -1.29 -9.62 7.79
CA GLN A 190 -0.54 -10.46 8.70
C GLN A 190 -1.31 -10.67 10.02
N TYR A 191 -1.91 -9.60 10.53
CA TYR A 191 -2.63 -9.58 11.80
C TYR A 191 -4.07 -10.10 11.70
N THR A 192 -4.64 -10.16 10.50
CA THR A 192 -5.97 -10.69 10.22
C THR A 192 -5.97 -12.17 9.79
N SER A 193 -4.79 -12.79 9.75
CA SER A 193 -4.61 -14.16 9.29
C SER A 193 -5.04 -15.19 10.33
N GLN A 194 -5.46 -16.38 9.86
CA GLN A 194 -5.78 -17.53 10.73
C GLN A 194 -4.59 -17.95 11.60
N ALA A 195 -3.36 -17.82 11.11
CA ALA A 195 -2.17 -18.18 11.86
C ALA A 195 -1.92 -17.23 13.03
N TYR A 196 -2.18 -15.94 12.86
CA TYR A 196 -2.13 -14.95 13.94
C TYR A 196 -3.20 -15.23 14.99
N PHE A 197 -4.44 -15.50 14.58
CA PHE A 197 -5.53 -15.87 15.47
C PHE A 197 -5.16 -17.08 16.34
N LYS A 198 -4.71 -18.18 15.73
CA LYS A 198 -4.29 -19.40 16.48
C LYS A 198 -3.16 -19.11 17.46
N LEU A 199 -2.16 -18.29 17.06
CA LEU A 199 -1.03 -17.97 17.92
C LEU A 199 -1.45 -17.10 19.11
N THR A 200 -2.26 -16.07 18.90
CA THR A 200 -2.74 -15.21 19.99
C THR A 200 -3.59 -15.98 20.99
N GLN A 201 -4.45 -16.87 20.51
CA GLN A 201 -5.21 -17.77 21.38
C GLN A 201 -4.31 -18.68 22.19
N SER A 202 -3.33 -19.36 21.57
CA SER A 202 -2.43 -20.29 22.26
C SER A 202 -1.55 -19.62 23.33
N TYR A 203 -1.34 -18.31 23.22
CA TYR A 203 -0.56 -17.51 24.16
C TYR A 203 -1.42 -16.70 25.14
N HIS A 204 -2.76 -16.86 25.11
CA HIS A 204 -3.71 -16.08 25.89
C HIS A 204 -3.51 -14.56 25.72
N ILE A 205 -3.23 -14.12 24.49
CA ILE A 205 -3.09 -12.72 24.13
C ILE A 205 -4.43 -12.22 23.59
N THR A 206 -4.93 -11.11 24.12
CA THR A 206 -6.13 -10.44 23.65
C THR A 206 -5.78 -9.50 22.49
N PRO A 207 -6.15 -9.83 21.24
CA PRO A 207 -5.84 -8.98 20.10
C PRO A 207 -6.77 -7.77 20.05
N SER A 208 -6.20 -6.63 19.65
CA SER A 208 -6.89 -5.37 19.42
C SER A 208 -6.41 -4.78 18.10
N MET A 209 -7.27 -4.06 17.36
CA MET A 209 -6.92 -3.47 16.08
C MET A 209 -7.36 -2.02 15.97
N SER A 210 -6.51 -1.23 15.31
CA SER A 210 -6.83 0.14 14.92
C SER A 210 -8.07 0.17 14.02
N ARG A 211 -8.85 1.24 14.09
CA ARG A 211 -9.92 1.50 13.13
C ARG A 211 -9.34 1.73 11.74
N ARG A 212 -10.03 1.27 10.71
CA ARG A 212 -9.56 1.40 9.32
C ARG A 212 -9.37 2.87 8.94
N GLY A 213 -8.16 3.17 8.46
CA GLY A 213 -7.82 4.52 7.99
C GLY A 213 -7.61 5.55 9.11
N ASN A 214 -7.49 5.11 10.36
CA ASN A 214 -7.20 5.99 11.48
C ASN A 214 -5.75 5.81 11.98
N PRO A 215 -4.80 6.68 11.56
CA PRO A 215 -3.39 6.59 11.96
C PRO A 215 -3.16 6.84 13.45
N TYR A 216 -4.05 7.58 14.10
CA TYR A 216 -3.89 7.91 15.53
C TYR A 216 -4.02 6.69 16.45
N ASP A 217 -4.70 5.64 15.99
CA ASP A 217 -4.92 4.45 16.81
C ASP A 217 -3.65 3.58 16.94
N ASN A 218 -2.65 3.71 16.03
CA ASN A 218 -1.36 3.02 16.09
C ASN A 218 -0.15 3.97 16.21
N ALA A 219 -0.40 5.22 16.61
CA ALA A 219 0.59 6.28 16.62
C ALA A 219 1.87 5.96 17.42
N LEU A 220 1.80 5.14 18.48
CA LEU A 220 2.97 4.82 19.32
C LEU A 220 3.90 3.80 18.66
N ALA A 221 3.39 2.88 17.84
CA ALA A 221 4.25 1.99 17.05
C ALA A 221 4.93 2.79 15.91
N GLU A 222 4.17 3.64 15.21
CA GLU A 222 4.70 4.53 14.16
C GLU A 222 5.75 5.52 14.72
N ASN A 223 5.53 6.04 15.93
CA ASN A 223 6.46 6.94 16.60
C ASN A 223 7.84 6.31 16.79
N PHE A 224 7.92 5.05 17.23
CA PHE A 224 9.22 4.37 17.38
C PHE A 224 9.95 4.27 16.03
N PHE A 225 9.24 3.91 14.95
CA PHE A 225 9.87 3.83 13.63
C PHE A 225 10.35 5.20 13.13
N SER A 226 9.62 6.26 13.42
CA SER A 226 10.05 7.63 13.10
C SER A 226 11.35 7.97 13.83
N ILE A 227 11.43 7.67 15.13
CA ILE A 227 12.63 7.90 15.94
C ILE A 227 13.81 7.07 15.41
N LEU A 228 13.64 5.77 15.19
CA LEU A 228 14.69 4.89 14.63
C LEU A 228 15.20 5.42 13.28
N LYS A 229 14.29 5.83 12.40
CA LYS A 229 14.66 6.33 11.08
C LYS A 229 15.44 7.64 11.15
N THR A 230 15.00 8.58 11.96
CA THR A 230 15.64 9.90 12.07
C THR A 230 16.93 9.88 12.86
N GLU A 231 17.00 9.12 13.94
CA GLU A 231 18.18 9.10 14.81
C GLU A 231 19.27 8.13 14.30
N CYS A 232 18.92 7.13 13.47
CA CYS A 232 19.83 6.08 13.07
C CYS A 232 19.87 5.89 11.54
N ILE A 233 18.76 5.44 10.93
CA ILE A 233 18.76 4.93 9.55
C ILE A 233 19.11 6.00 8.53
N TYR A 234 18.50 7.20 8.62
CA TYR A 234 18.73 8.29 7.64
C TYR A 234 20.11 8.95 7.75
N ARG A 235 20.85 8.64 8.81
CA ARG A 235 22.19 9.16 9.04
C ARG A 235 23.30 8.28 8.45
N THR A 236 22.94 7.08 8.00
CA THR A 236 23.90 6.07 7.53
C THR A 236 23.52 5.59 6.13
N LYS A 237 24.50 5.53 5.23
CA LYS A 237 24.31 4.91 3.92
C LYS A 237 24.42 3.40 4.06
N ILE A 238 23.30 2.72 4.18
CA ILE A 238 23.23 1.27 4.38
C ILE A 238 23.37 0.56 3.04
N ARG A 239 24.39 -0.28 2.89
CA ARG A 239 24.68 -0.99 1.64
C ARG A 239 24.08 -2.38 1.60
N THR A 240 24.10 -3.11 2.73
CA THR A 240 23.64 -4.50 2.80
C THR A 240 22.54 -4.68 3.85
N ASP A 241 21.77 -5.77 3.71
CA ASP A 241 20.76 -6.15 4.70
C ASP A 241 21.39 -6.53 6.04
N GLU A 242 22.59 -7.08 6.02
CA GLU A 242 23.32 -7.43 7.23
C GLU A 242 23.76 -6.20 8.01
N GLU A 243 24.32 -5.22 7.33
CA GLU A 243 24.64 -3.91 7.91
C GLU A 243 23.40 -3.26 8.55
N ALA A 244 22.24 -3.32 7.86
CA ALA A 244 20.98 -2.84 8.42
C ALA A 244 20.59 -3.59 9.70
N ARG A 245 20.72 -4.91 9.73
CA ARG A 245 20.40 -5.74 10.92
C ARG A 245 21.27 -5.41 12.10
N LEU A 246 22.56 -5.24 11.89
CA LEU A 246 23.52 -4.86 12.93
C LEU A 246 23.19 -3.47 13.48
N LEU A 247 22.94 -2.51 12.59
CA LEU A 247 22.60 -1.13 12.94
C LEU A 247 21.30 -1.06 13.75
N ILE A 248 20.25 -1.76 13.29
CA ILE A 248 18.97 -1.84 14.01
C ILE A 248 19.16 -2.45 15.39
N GLY A 249 19.89 -3.55 15.49
CA GLY A 249 20.13 -4.24 16.75
C GLY A 249 20.92 -3.36 17.74
N ALA A 250 21.95 -2.67 17.28
CA ALA A 250 22.70 -1.72 18.10
C ALA A 250 21.82 -0.56 18.57
N TYR A 251 21.00 0.01 17.66
CA TYR A 251 20.10 1.11 18.02
C TYR A 251 19.03 0.68 19.01
N ILE A 252 18.41 -0.50 18.87
CA ILE A 252 17.39 -0.97 19.82
C ILE A 252 18.00 -1.21 21.20
N ARG A 253 19.25 -1.69 21.28
CA ARG A 253 19.96 -1.80 22.57
C ARG A 253 20.15 -0.41 23.20
N PHE A 254 20.69 0.54 22.44
CA PHE A 254 20.82 1.94 22.88
C PHE A 254 19.48 2.53 23.31
N TYR A 255 18.44 2.35 22.49
CA TYR A 255 17.09 2.86 22.77
C TYR A 255 16.52 2.34 24.09
N ASN A 256 16.69 1.06 24.39
CA ASN A 256 16.16 0.45 25.60
C ASN A 256 16.96 0.78 26.85
N ASN A 257 18.30 0.85 26.76
CA ASN A 257 19.17 0.92 27.93
C ASN A 257 19.74 2.31 28.21
N GLU A 258 19.84 3.18 27.17
CA GLU A 258 20.60 4.43 27.29
C GLU A 258 19.78 5.66 26.87
N ARG A 259 18.81 5.49 25.96
CA ARG A 259 18.06 6.61 25.43
C ARG A 259 17.03 7.12 26.46
N ILE A 260 17.30 8.29 27.01
CA ILE A 260 16.42 8.94 27.99
C ILE A 260 15.10 9.39 27.34
N GLN A 261 13.98 9.04 27.95
CA GLN A 261 12.66 9.51 27.59
C GLN A 261 12.35 10.82 28.34
N LEU A 262 12.03 11.89 27.61
CA LEU A 262 11.80 13.21 28.20
C LEU A 262 10.67 13.23 29.25
N LYS A 263 9.63 12.44 29.04
CA LYS A 263 8.46 12.39 29.94
C LYS A 263 8.79 11.76 31.30
N THR A 264 9.60 10.71 31.32
CA THR A 264 9.92 9.96 32.53
C THR A 264 11.28 10.33 33.10
N LYS A 265 12.14 10.97 32.33
CA LYS A 265 13.56 11.24 32.61
C LYS A 265 14.39 9.96 32.84
N LEU A 266 13.87 8.83 32.41
CA LEU A 266 14.47 7.50 32.52
C LEU A 266 14.62 6.85 31.15
N THR A 267 15.48 5.88 31.03
CA THR A 267 15.47 4.97 29.89
C THR A 267 14.28 4.01 29.99
N PRO A 268 13.86 3.37 28.88
CA PRO A 268 12.80 2.37 28.93
C PRO A 268 13.01 1.27 29.99
N LEU A 269 14.20 0.69 30.06
CA LEU A 269 14.46 -0.39 31.00
C LEU A 269 14.64 0.08 32.45
N GLU A 270 15.17 1.26 32.68
CA GLU A 270 15.18 1.85 34.04
C GLU A 270 13.75 2.01 34.55
N LYS A 271 12.83 2.51 33.73
CA LYS A 271 11.42 2.61 34.12
C LYS A 271 10.82 1.23 34.40
N ARG A 272 11.17 0.21 33.57
CA ARG A 272 10.70 -1.17 33.79
C ARG A 272 11.17 -1.76 35.12
N CYS A 273 12.45 -1.53 35.43
CA CYS A 273 13.03 -2.02 36.71
C CYS A 273 12.38 -1.40 37.96
N GLN A 274 11.90 -0.17 37.89
CA GLN A 274 11.17 0.46 39.02
C GLN A 274 9.86 -0.25 39.38
N PHE A 275 9.27 -1.00 38.46
CA PHE A 275 8.06 -1.77 38.75
C PHE A 275 8.35 -3.06 39.52
N VAL A 276 9.54 -3.62 39.33
CA VAL A 276 9.94 -4.91 39.92
C VAL A 276 10.53 -4.73 41.33
N ALA A 277 10.92 -3.51 41.65
CA ALA A 277 11.42 -3.10 42.99
C ALA A 277 10.26 -2.74 43.93
#